data_b96a626f00dff9ba84eeb06d964cd0c8
#
_entry.id   b96a626f00dff9ba84eeb06d964cd0c8
#
_cell.length_a   1.000
_cell.length_b   1.000
_cell.length_c   1.000
_cell.angle_alpha   90.00
_cell.angle_beta   90.00
_cell.angle_gamma   90.00
#
_symmetry.space_group_name_H-M   'P 1'
#
loop_
_entity.id
_entity.type
_entity.pdbx_description
1 polymer ?
#
loop_
_entity_poly.entity_id
_entity_poly.type
_entity_poly.pdbx_seq_one_letter_code
_entity_poly.pdbx_strand_id
1 'polypeptide(L)'
;QEGDVSAYIPTNVISITDGQIFVESSLFNAGQRPAVNAGISVSRVGGAAQIPAMKKNAGGLRIQLAQFRELAAFAQFGSDLDKATQDAITRGQRMTEVLKQAEYEPLPVEEQIVIIYAGTSGGLDEVPVDRVADFEKKYLAFCRANHADVLASIRDDKKWTDELKNKCDEMVTTFKGEFLA
;
A
#
# COMPACT_ATOMS: atom_id res chain seq x y z
N GLN A 1 12.70 27.13 -1.86
CA GLN A 1 13.63 26.52 -0.93
C GLN A 1 12.91 25.46 -0.13
N GLU A 2 13.58 24.40 0.16
CA GLU A 2 13.22 23.27 1.05
C GLU A 2 11.72 22.94 1.19
N GLY A 3 11.17 22.26 0.17
CA GLY A 3 9.79 21.76 0.22
C GLY A 3 8.72 22.76 -0.26
N ASP A 4 9.08 23.96 -0.64
CA ASP A 4 8.13 24.91 -1.23
C ASP A 4 7.85 24.55 -2.70
N VAL A 5 6.80 23.76 -2.92
CA VAL A 5 6.36 23.34 -4.24
C VAL A 5 5.57 24.42 -4.98
N SER A 6 5.21 25.50 -4.32
CA SER A 6 4.49 26.64 -4.89
C SER A 6 5.42 27.69 -5.51
N ALA A 7 6.72 27.58 -5.30
CA ALA A 7 7.71 28.46 -5.88
C ALA A 7 7.72 28.38 -7.42
N TYR A 8 8.24 29.43 -8.07
CA TYR A 8 8.21 29.57 -9.55
C TYR A 8 8.87 28.42 -10.31
N ILE A 9 10.04 27.95 -9.87
CA ILE A 9 10.76 26.85 -10.54
C ILE A 9 10.03 25.53 -10.39
N PRO A 10 9.64 25.08 -9.18
CA PRO A 10 8.86 23.86 -9.00
C PRO A 10 7.55 23.84 -9.78
N THR A 11 6.79 24.94 -9.79
CA THR A 11 5.52 25.02 -10.54
C THR A 11 5.72 24.89 -12.04
N ASN A 12 6.77 25.49 -12.61
CA ASN A 12 7.11 25.33 -14.02
C ASN A 12 7.50 23.88 -14.33
N VAL A 13 8.32 23.24 -13.50
CA VAL A 13 8.72 21.83 -13.71
C VAL A 13 7.51 20.93 -13.67
N ILE A 14 6.61 21.09 -12.68
CA ILE A 14 5.36 20.30 -12.56
C ILE A 14 4.47 20.47 -13.79
N SER A 15 4.41 21.68 -14.37
CA SER A 15 3.58 21.94 -15.56
C SER A 15 4.10 21.31 -16.84
N ILE A 16 5.42 21.10 -16.94
CA ILE A 16 6.09 20.55 -18.13
C ILE A 16 6.16 19.02 -18.09
N THR A 17 6.30 18.44 -16.90
CA THR A 17 6.46 16.98 -16.72
C THR A 17 5.13 16.24 -16.69
N ASP A 18 5.16 14.92 -16.93
CA ASP A 18 3.99 14.04 -16.90
C ASP A 18 3.61 13.57 -15.48
N GLY A 19 4.10 14.23 -14.50
CA GLY A 19 3.83 13.97 -13.09
C GLY A 19 5.04 14.26 -12.21
N GLN A 20 4.85 14.05 -10.92
CA GLN A 20 5.88 14.27 -9.91
C GLN A 20 5.75 13.27 -8.77
N ILE A 21 6.87 12.91 -8.18
CA ILE A 21 6.95 12.17 -6.93
C ILE A 21 7.48 13.11 -5.85
N PHE A 22 6.64 13.39 -4.85
CA PHE A 22 7.03 14.22 -3.71
C PHE A 22 7.67 13.37 -2.64
N VAL A 23 8.90 13.73 -2.25
CA VAL A 23 9.63 13.15 -1.13
C VAL A 23 9.70 14.19 -0.02
N GLU A 24 9.24 13.83 1.18
CA GLU A 24 9.16 14.74 2.32
C GLU A 24 10.10 14.36 3.44
N SER A 25 10.84 15.33 3.97
CA SER A 25 11.74 15.14 5.11
C SER A 25 10.98 14.71 6.38
N SER A 26 9.76 15.16 6.56
CA SER A 26 8.89 14.79 7.67
C SER A 26 8.58 13.28 7.68
N LEU A 27 8.25 12.72 6.51
CA LEU A 27 8.01 11.28 6.34
C LEU A 27 9.30 10.48 6.55
N PHE A 28 10.43 10.99 6.04
CA PHE A 28 11.73 10.35 6.25
C PHE A 28 12.10 10.27 7.73
N ASN A 29 11.94 11.37 8.46
CA ASN A 29 12.22 11.44 9.89
C ASN A 29 11.25 10.59 10.73
N ALA A 30 10.01 10.40 10.25
CA ALA A 30 9.04 9.48 10.83
C ALA A 30 9.33 7.99 10.52
N GLY A 31 10.42 7.69 9.79
CA GLY A 31 10.82 6.33 9.47
C GLY A 31 10.12 5.72 8.26
N GLN A 32 9.34 6.50 7.49
CA GLN A 32 8.76 6.04 6.24
C GLN A 32 9.81 6.10 5.14
N ARG A 33 10.15 4.96 4.57
CA ARG A 33 11.10 4.82 3.46
C ARG A 33 10.56 3.85 2.41
N PRO A 34 10.39 4.29 1.15
CA PRO A 34 10.68 5.65 0.64
C PRO A 34 9.74 6.71 1.24
N ALA A 35 10.27 7.92 1.45
CA ALA A 35 9.55 9.04 2.08
C ALA A 35 8.60 9.75 1.08
N VAL A 36 7.87 8.97 0.30
CA VAL A 36 6.98 9.44 -0.77
C VAL A 36 5.63 9.86 -0.20
N ASN A 37 5.23 11.09 -0.45
CA ASN A 37 3.88 11.53 -0.18
C ASN A 37 2.94 11.13 -1.33
N ALA A 38 2.24 10.02 -1.18
CA ALA A 38 1.31 9.52 -2.18
C ALA A 38 0.10 10.45 -2.42
N GLY A 39 -0.25 11.31 -1.46
CA GLY A 39 -1.39 12.22 -1.54
C GLY A 39 -1.21 13.30 -2.61
N ILE A 40 -0.02 13.88 -2.67
CA ILE A 40 0.31 15.00 -3.57
C ILE A 40 1.16 14.56 -4.78
N SER A 41 1.65 13.32 -4.79
CA SER A 41 2.31 12.75 -5.96
C SER A 41 1.29 12.44 -7.06
N VAL A 42 1.66 12.73 -8.30
CA VAL A 42 0.79 12.54 -9.47
C VAL A 42 1.57 11.86 -10.58
N SER A 43 0.94 10.89 -11.24
CA SER A 43 1.41 10.35 -12.52
C SER A 43 0.28 10.40 -13.53
N ARG A 44 0.47 11.14 -14.64
CA ARG A 44 -0.50 11.23 -15.73
C ARG A 44 -0.61 9.92 -16.52
N VAL A 45 0.47 9.14 -16.55
CA VAL A 45 0.57 7.90 -17.32
C VAL A 45 0.42 6.66 -16.44
N GLY A 46 0.70 6.77 -15.11
CA GLY A 46 0.81 5.64 -14.21
C GLY A 46 -0.36 4.67 -14.24
N GLY A 47 -1.60 5.18 -14.22
CA GLY A 47 -2.79 4.33 -14.28
C GLY A 47 -2.98 3.59 -15.62
N ALA A 48 -2.47 4.14 -16.72
CA ALA A 48 -2.51 3.49 -18.04
C ALA A 48 -1.39 2.44 -18.19
N ALA A 49 -0.27 2.63 -17.49
CA ALA A 49 0.85 1.69 -17.51
C ALA A 49 0.64 0.46 -16.62
N GLN A 50 -0.27 0.55 -15.64
CA GLN A 50 -0.57 -0.57 -14.73
C GLN A 50 -1.33 -1.68 -15.44
N ILE A 51 -0.97 -2.94 -15.12
CA ILE A 51 -1.77 -4.10 -15.53
C ILE A 51 -3.15 -4.06 -14.83
N PRO A 52 -4.23 -4.61 -15.43
CA PRO A 52 -5.58 -4.54 -14.88
C PRO A 52 -5.69 -5.04 -13.42
N ALA A 53 -4.96 -6.09 -13.07
CA ALA A 53 -4.93 -6.61 -11.70
C ALA A 53 -4.37 -5.58 -10.69
N MET A 54 -3.27 -4.89 -11.01
CA MET A 54 -2.72 -3.83 -10.17
C MET A 54 -3.69 -2.66 -10.06
N LYS A 55 -4.24 -2.20 -11.18
CA LYS A 55 -5.18 -1.07 -11.20
C LYS A 55 -6.41 -1.33 -10.34
N LYS A 56 -6.94 -2.56 -10.35
CA LYS A 56 -8.11 -2.94 -9.54
C LYS A 56 -7.78 -2.95 -8.04
N ASN A 57 -6.62 -3.45 -7.66
CA ASN A 57 -6.22 -3.58 -6.24
C ASN A 57 -5.65 -2.30 -5.64
N ALA A 58 -4.84 -1.56 -6.38
CA ALA A 58 -4.20 -0.33 -5.89
C ALA A 58 -5.01 0.95 -6.18
N GLY A 59 -6.07 0.87 -7.00
CA GLY A 59 -6.80 2.05 -7.47
C GLY A 59 -7.42 2.91 -6.36
N GLY A 60 -7.85 2.30 -5.25
CA GLY A 60 -8.40 2.99 -4.08
C GLY A 60 -7.38 3.39 -3.03
N LEU A 61 -6.15 2.90 -3.13
CA LEU A 61 -5.14 3.02 -2.08
C LEU A 61 -4.80 4.49 -1.73
N ARG A 62 -4.69 5.34 -2.75
CA ARG A 62 -4.40 6.76 -2.54
C ARG A 62 -5.49 7.46 -1.73
N ILE A 63 -6.76 7.16 -2.01
CA ILE A 63 -7.90 7.73 -1.28
C ILE A 63 -7.92 7.21 0.15
N GLN A 64 -7.68 5.92 0.36
CA GLN A 64 -7.62 5.31 1.69
C GLN A 64 -6.49 5.92 2.54
N LEU A 65 -5.31 6.14 1.97
CA LEU A 65 -4.20 6.77 2.67
C LEU A 65 -4.46 8.26 2.98
N ALA A 66 -5.16 8.97 2.10
CA ALA A 66 -5.56 10.35 2.37
C ALA A 66 -6.57 10.42 3.53
N GLN A 67 -7.60 9.58 3.50
CA GLN A 67 -8.57 9.45 4.58
C GLN A 67 -7.91 9.06 5.91
N PHE A 68 -7.00 8.10 5.88
CA PHE A 68 -6.24 7.70 7.06
C PHE A 68 -5.50 8.89 7.68
N ARG A 69 -4.80 9.71 6.88
CA ARG A 69 -4.06 10.88 7.39
C ARG A 69 -4.97 11.89 8.07
N GLU A 70 -6.13 12.16 7.47
CA GLU A 70 -7.14 13.06 8.06
C GLU A 70 -7.68 12.49 9.39
N LEU A 71 -8.10 11.22 9.38
CA LEU A 71 -8.63 10.56 10.57
C LEU A 71 -7.58 10.42 11.68
N ALA A 72 -6.33 10.11 11.35
CA ALA A 72 -5.25 10.01 12.32
C ALA A 72 -4.94 11.35 13.00
N ALA A 73 -5.07 12.47 12.28
CA ALA A 73 -4.94 13.80 12.86
C ALA A 73 -6.09 14.10 13.85
N PHE A 74 -7.33 13.73 13.52
CA PHE A 74 -8.47 13.87 14.43
C PHE A 74 -8.39 12.94 15.64
N ALA A 75 -7.89 11.74 15.48
CA ALA A 75 -7.74 10.76 16.57
C ALA A 75 -6.83 11.23 17.70
N GLN A 76 -5.92 12.18 17.43
CA GLN A 76 -5.07 12.79 18.46
C GLN A 76 -5.84 13.71 19.41
N PHE A 77 -7.02 14.18 19.01
CA PHE A 77 -7.82 15.17 19.76
C PHE A 77 -9.12 14.61 20.36
N GLY A 78 -9.54 13.37 20.01
CA GLY A 78 -10.81 12.80 20.42
C GLY A 78 -10.70 11.36 20.92
N SER A 79 -11.46 11.04 21.98
CA SER A 79 -11.40 9.73 22.63
C SER A 79 -12.43 8.73 22.14
N ASP A 80 -13.54 9.16 21.53
CA ASP A 80 -14.66 8.28 21.14
C ASP A 80 -14.81 8.23 19.61
N LEU A 81 -14.00 7.34 18.98
CA LEU A 81 -14.14 7.04 17.57
C LEU A 81 -15.08 5.86 17.37
N ASP A 82 -15.99 5.97 16.42
CA ASP A 82 -16.80 4.84 15.98
C ASP A 82 -15.93 3.72 15.38
N LYS A 83 -16.48 2.50 15.39
CA LYS A 83 -15.74 1.31 14.96
C LYS A 83 -15.25 1.43 13.50
N ALA A 84 -16.04 1.99 12.60
CA ALA A 84 -15.65 2.14 11.20
C ALA A 84 -14.43 3.06 11.04
N THR A 85 -14.39 4.15 11.82
CA THR A 85 -13.24 5.07 11.85
C THR A 85 -12.01 4.39 12.45
N GLN A 86 -12.17 3.61 13.52
CA GLN A 86 -11.07 2.82 14.10
C GLN A 86 -10.51 1.80 13.11
N ASP A 87 -11.37 1.08 12.39
CA ASP A 87 -10.98 0.11 11.37
C ASP A 87 -10.23 0.79 10.21
N ALA A 88 -10.69 1.98 9.79
CA ALA A 88 -10.01 2.75 8.74
C ALA A 88 -8.62 3.24 9.18
N ILE A 89 -8.47 3.70 10.42
CA ILE A 89 -7.17 4.09 11.00
C ILE A 89 -6.25 2.88 11.10
N THR A 90 -6.75 1.78 11.63
CA THR A 90 -6.02 0.51 11.76
C THR A 90 -5.48 0.05 10.42
N ARG A 91 -6.33 0.00 9.40
CA ARG A 91 -5.95 -0.40 8.04
C ARG A 91 -4.95 0.56 7.41
N GLY A 92 -5.16 1.86 7.58
CA GLY A 92 -4.23 2.87 7.07
C GLY A 92 -2.83 2.78 7.67
N GLN A 93 -2.72 2.48 8.98
CA GLN A 93 -1.44 2.24 9.63
C GLN A 93 -0.71 1.03 9.03
N ARG A 94 -1.40 -0.11 8.87
CA ARG A 94 -0.82 -1.32 8.28
C ARG A 94 -0.41 -1.09 6.83
N MET A 95 -1.26 -0.40 6.05
CA MET A 95 -0.91 -0.05 4.67
C MET A 95 0.30 0.86 4.58
N THR A 96 0.49 1.78 5.52
CA THR A 96 1.68 2.62 5.58
C THR A 96 2.95 1.78 5.83
N GLU A 97 2.87 0.74 6.66
CA GLU A 97 3.98 -0.19 6.87
C GLU A 97 4.27 -1.05 5.63
N VAL A 98 3.23 -1.61 5.00
CA VAL A 98 3.35 -2.40 3.75
C VAL A 98 3.99 -1.61 2.61
N LEU A 99 3.79 -0.30 2.58
CA LEU A 99 4.38 0.56 1.54
C LEU A 99 5.83 0.97 1.83
N LYS A 100 6.40 0.57 2.96
CA LYS A 100 7.84 0.70 3.20
C LYS A 100 8.59 -0.34 2.40
N GLN A 101 9.71 0.04 1.84
CA GLN A 101 10.53 -0.83 1.01
C GLN A 101 12.00 -0.54 1.29
N ALA A 102 12.80 -1.57 1.46
CA ALA A 102 14.23 -1.42 1.61
C ALA A 102 14.89 -1.05 0.27
N GLU A 103 16.05 -0.43 0.37
CA GLU A 103 16.82 -0.05 -0.81
C GLU A 103 17.32 -1.32 -1.54
N TYR A 104 17.20 -1.33 -2.87
CA TYR A 104 17.59 -2.46 -3.73
C TYR A 104 16.78 -3.76 -3.53
N GLU A 105 15.58 -3.69 -2.94
CA GLU A 105 14.66 -4.83 -2.80
C GLU A 105 13.38 -4.66 -3.64
N PRO A 106 13.45 -4.67 -4.98
CA PRO A 106 12.27 -4.57 -5.82
C PRO A 106 11.42 -5.85 -5.73
N LEU A 107 10.10 -5.69 -5.64
CA LEU A 107 9.16 -6.81 -5.67
C LEU A 107 8.58 -6.99 -7.08
N PRO A 108 8.42 -8.25 -7.56
CA PRO A 108 7.65 -8.55 -8.76
C PRO A 108 6.19 -8.06 -8.65
N VAL A 109 5.58 -7.72 -9.78
CA VAL A 109 4.23 -7.11 -9.78
C VAL A 109 3.16 -8.02 -9.15
N GLU A 110 3.25 -9.33 -9.35
CA GLU A 110 2.35 -10.30 -8.73
C GLU A 110 2.46 -10.30 -7.21
N GLU A 111 3.65 -10.16 -6.67
CA GLU A 111 3.90 -10.08 -5.23
C GLU A 111 3.40 -8.76 -4.65
N GLN A 112 3.61 -7.65 -5.36
CA GLN A 112 3.05 -6.36 -4.97
C GLN A 112 1.52 -6.42 -4.88
N ILE A 113 0.86 -7.10 -5.83
CA ILE A 113 -0.59 -7.21 -5.87
C ILE A 113 -1.11 -8.01 -4.67
N VAL A 114 -0.53 -9.17 -4.37
CA VAL A 114 -1.03 -10.02 -3.27
C VAL A 114 -0.84 -9.37 -1.90
N ILE A 115 0.26 -8.62 -1.68
CA ILE A 115 0.47 -7.94 -0.39
C ILE A 115 -0.40 -6.67 -0.27
N ILE A 116 -0.56 -5.89 -1.34
CA ILE A 116 -1.49 -4.75 -1.35
C ILE A 116 -2.92 -5.24 -1.13
N TYR A 117 -3.30 -6.34 -1.77
CA TYR A 117 -4.61 -6.95 -1.56
C TYR A 117 -4.80 -7.39 -0.10
N ALA A 118 -3.85 -8.07 0.49
CA ALA A 118 -3.90 -8.48 1.90
C ALA A 118 -4.14 -7.28 2.85
N GLY A 119 -3.47 -6.16 2.59
CA GLY A 119 -3.66 -4.94 3.36
C GLY A 119 -5.01 -4.25 3.11
N THR A 120 -5.41 -4.10 1.85
CA THR A 120 -6.65 -3.39 1.49
C THR A 120 -7.93 -4.18 1.80
N SER A 121 -7.88 -5.51 1.80
CA SER A 121 -9.00 -6.39 2.17
C SER A 121 -9.22 -6.50 3.68
N GLY A 122 -8.33 -5.97 4.51
CA GLY A 122 -8.40 -6.07 5.97
C GLY A 122 -7.70 -7.30 6.55
N GLY A 123 -6.99 -8.06 5.72
CA GLY A 123 -6.25 -9.25 6.18
C GLY A 123 -5.17 -8.94 7.21
N LEU A 124 -4.68 -7.70 7.26
CA LEU A 124 -3.67 -7.23 8.19
C LEU A 124 -4.22 -6.52 9.44
N ASP A 125 -5.54 -6.33 9.56
CA ASP A 125 -6.11 -5.50 10.62
C ASP A 125 -5.78 -6.01 12.03
N GLU A 126 -5.64 -7.33 12.22
CA GLU A 126 -5.27 -7.97 13.48
C GLU A 126 -3.76 -8.07 13.70
N VAL A 127 -2.94 -7.82 12.68
CA VAL A 127 -1.48 -7.92 12.79
C VAL A 127 -0.95 -6.68 13.52
N PRO A 128 -0.14 -6.81 14.59
CA PRO A 128 0.52 -5.67 15.23
C PRO A 128 1.37 -4.88 14.23
N VAL A 129 1.36 -3.55 14.34
CA VAL A 129 2.03 -2.64 13.38
C VAL A 129 3.53 -2.95 13.25
N ASP A 130 4.19 -3.24 14.36
CA ASP A 130 5.61 -3.58 14.45
C ASP A 130 5.95 -4.96 13.83
N ARG A 131 4.93 -5.81 13.61
CA ARG A 131 5.08 -7.13 12.99
C ARG A 131 4.69 -7.15 11.50
N VAL A 132 4.21 -6.04 10.94
CA VAL A 132 3.74 -6.01 9.53
C VAL A 132 4.86 -6.34 8.55
N ALA A 133 6.06 -5.81 8.75
CA ALA A 133 7.21 -6.10 7.88
C ALA A 133 7.62 -7.60 7.93
N ASP A 134 7.57 -8.22 9.11
CA ASP A 134 7.82 -9.66 9.27
C ASP A 134 6.71 -10.49 8.62
N PHE A 135 5.45 -10.07 8.79
CA PHE A 135 4.30 -10.67 8.13
C PHE A 135 4.47 -10.63 6.60
N GLU A 136 4.77 -9.49 6.02
CA GLU A 136 4.96 -9.33 4.57
C GLU A 136 6.02 -10.30 4.05
N LYS A 137 7.20 -10.29 4.64
CA LYS A 137 8.31 -11.15 4.24
C LYS A 137 7.94 -12.64 4.26
N LYS A 138 7.28 -13.08 5.33
CA LYS A 138 6.87 -14.48 5.52
C LYS A 138 5.68 -14.84 4.63
N TYR A 139 4.73 -13.92 4.45
CA TYR A 139 3.58 -14.12 3.56
C TYR A 139 4.01 -14.27 2.11
N LEU A 140 4.91 -13.44 1.62
CA LEU A 140 5.43 -13.58 0.27
C LEU A 140 6.23 -14.90 0.10
N ALA A 141 6.97 -15.33 1.10
CA ALA A 141 7.63 -16.64 1.08
C ALA A 141 6.61 -17.80 1.05
N PHE A 142 5.55 -17.71 1.83
CA PHE A 142 4.43 -18.66 1.82
C PHE A 142 3.73 -18.70 0.44
N CYS A 143 3.47 -17.55 -0.16
CA CYS A 143 2.87 -17.47 -1.50
C CYS A 143 3.76 -18.14 -2.56
N ARG A 144 5.06 -17.91 -2.52
CA ARG A 144 6.02 -18.53 -3.45
C ARG A 144 6.07 -20.05 -3.31
N ALA A 145 6.02 -20.53 -2.07
CA ALA A 145 6.16 -21.96 -1.77
C ALA A 145 4.88 -22.76 -2.07
N ASN A 146 3.71 -22.22 -1.73
CA ASN A 146 2.46 -22.97 -1.73
C ASN A 146 1.45 -22.53 -2.80
N HIS A 147 1.60 -21.32 -3.36
CA HIS A 147 0.65 -20.72 -4.28
C HIS A 147 1.32 -20.09 -5.51
N ALA A 148 2.37 -20.75 -6.01
CA ALA A 148 3.09 -20.30 -7.20
C ALA A 148 2.18 -20.21 -8.46
N ASP A 149 1.12 -21.02 -8.52
CA ASP A 149 0.09 -20.97 -9.56
C ASP A 149 -0.70 -19.68 -9.54
N VAL A 150 -1.04 -19.18 -8.34
CA VAL A 150 -1.75 -17.89 -8.17
C VAL A 150 -0.87 -16.73 -8.63
N LEU A 151 0.40 -16.72 -8.22
CA LEU A 151 1.35 -15.69 -8.65
C LEU A 151 1.56 -15.73 -10.18
N ALA A 152 1.69 -16.92 -10.76
CA ALA A 152 1.80 -17.10 -12.22
C ALA A 152 0.56 -16.58 -12.94
N SER A 153 -0.66 -16.88 -12.46
CA SER A 153 -1.90 -16.40 -13.06
C SER A 153 -1.97 -14.85 -13.03
N ILE A 154 -1.59 -14.23 -11.93
CA ILE A 154 -1.54 -12.75 -11.85
C ILE A 154 -0.57 -12.17 -12.87
N ARG A 155 0.62 -12.74 -12.99
CA ARG A 155 1.68 -12.27 -13.89
C ARG A 155 1.32 -12.46 -15.36
N ASP A 156 0.78 -13.61 -15.72
CA ASP A 156 0.60 -14.03 -17.11
C ASP A 156 -0.75 -13.53 -17.66
N ASP A 157 -1.85 -13.70 -16.92
CA ASP A 157 -3.20 -13.26 -17.33
C ASP A 157 -3.42 -11.77 -17.11
N LYS A 158 -2.69 -11.16 -16.16
CA LYS A 158 -2.76 -9.72 -15.82
C LYS A 158 -4.13 -9.25 -15.36
N LYS A 159 -5.07 -10.17 -15.14
CA LYS A 159 -6.46 -9.89 -14.78
C LYS A 159 -6.70 -10.22 -13.31
N TRP A 160 -7.69 -9.55 -12.72
CA TRP A 160 -8.16 -9.82 -11.38
C TRP A 160 -9.59 -10.35 -11.45
N THR A 161 -9.75 -11.67 -11.39
CA THR A 161 -11.04 -12.36 -11.43
C THR A 161 -11.57 -12.61 -10.02
N ASP A 162 -12.86 -12.94 -9.90
CA ASP A 162 -13.45 -13.27 -8.60
C ASP A 162 -12.90 -14.60 -8.05
N GLU A 163 -12.56 -15.55 -8.94
CA GLU A 163 -11.87 -16.78 -8.54
C GLU A 163 -10.51 -16.50 -7.92
N LEU A 164 -9.72 -15.63 -8.56
CA LEU A 164 -8.40 -15.23 -8.05
C LEU A 164 -8.52 -14.48 -6.72
N LYS A 165 -9.54 -13.63 -6.60
CA LYS A 165 -9.86 -12.93 -5.35
C LYS A 165 -10.13 -13.92 -4.22
N ASN A 166 -10.99 -14.92 -4.44
CA ASN A 166 -11.31 -15.92 -3.43
C ASN A 166 -10.07 -16.72 -2.99
N LYS A 167 -9.22 -17.12 -3.94
CA LYS A 167 -7.93 -17.76 -3.62
C LYS A 167 -7.04 -16.87 -2.74
N CYS A 168 -6.94 -15.59 -3.07
CA CYS A 168 -6.16 -14.65 -2.25
C CYS A 168 -6.77 -14.45 -0.86
N ASP A 169 -8.10 -14.43 -0.71
CA ASP A 169 -8.77 -14.38 0.59
C ASP A 169 -8.43 -15.61 1.45
N GLU A 170 -8.45 -16.80 0.86
CA GLU A 170 -8.04 -18.04 1.52
C GLU A 170 -6.56 -18.03 1.93
N MET A 171 -5.68 -17.60 1.03
CA MET A 171 -4.24 -17.48 1.29
C MET A 171 -3.96 -16.56 2.49
N VAL A 172 -4.55 -15.37 2.50
CA VAL A 172 -4.37 -14.40 3.59
C VAL A 172 -4.92 -14.96 4.91
N THR A 173 -6.11 -15.57 4.89
CA THR A 173 -6.76 -16.12 6.07
C THR A 173 -5.95 -17.27 6.68
N THR A 174 -5.50 -18.20 5.84
CA THR A 174 -4.68 -19.34 6.25
C THR A 174 -3.38 -18.88 6.88
N PHE A 175 -2.63 -18.05 6.14
CA PHE A 175 -1.34 -17.57 6.61
C PHE A 175 -1.46 -16.71 7.88
N LYS A 176 -2.46 -15.83 7.97
CA LYS A 176 -2.71 -15.03 9.16
C LYS A 176 -2.93 -15.91 10.39
N GLY A 177 -3.72 -16.98 10.26
CA GLY A 177 -3.94 -17.94 11.35
C GLY A 177 -2.64 -18.57 11.85
N GLU A 178 -1.75 -18.97 10.96
CA GLU A 178 -0.43 -19.53 11.31
C GLU A 178 0.51 -18.48 11.93
N PHE A 179 0.47 -17.25 11.41
CA PHE A 179 1.36 -16.19 11.85
C PHE A 179 1.03 -15.66 13.25
N LEU A 180 -0.24 -15.65 13.63
CA LEU A 180 -0.72 -15.14 14.91
C LEU A 180 -0.79 -16.22 16.01
N ALA A 181 -0.73 -17.52 15.65
CA ALA A 181 -0.64 -18.64 16.60
C ALA A 181 0.71 -18.68 17.29
#